data_9a5be445153ad1b699d1f9493e783d4d
#
_entry.id   9a5be445153ad1b699d1f9493e783d4d
#
_cell.length_a   1.000
_cell.length_b   1.000
_cell.length_c   1.000
_cell.angle_alpha   90.00
_cell.angle_beta   90.00
_cell.angle_gamma   90.00
#
_symmetry.space_group_name_H-M   'P 1'
#
loop_
_entity.id
_entity.type
_entity.pdbx_description
1 polymer ?
#
loop_
_entity_poly.entity_id
_entity_poly.type
_entity_poly.pdbx_seq_one_letter_code
_entity_poly.pdbx_strand_id
1 'polypeptide(L)'
;MRTTSEVMFKAPGRICLFGDHQDYLGLPIIACAIDLFIEVSAISNESEMFHLVMPDLKTSRSFSIHESFNSLEKGDHFASTIRVLKRYGCFPNKGYSVTLRGNIPINAGLSSSSAIVVAWVRFLLITFGCSKEITHELIAKIAHESEVLEHNSPGGKMDQYTIAIGGMIFLQTNETASFTKIDSLLEGLVVGESGIPKNTLGLLGDLKEKALCSIETVQKHDATFNIAAATLLDIEKYIHLLPKELKLFFYAAIKNHL
;
A
#
# COMPACT_ATOMS: atom_id res chain seq x y z
N MET A 1 4.58 21.05 -35.58
CA MET A 1 3.76 20.27 -34.61
C MET A 1 4.71 19.68 -33.61
N ARG A 2 4.68 20.09 -32.35
CA ARG A 2 5.43 19.40 -31.30
C ARG A 2 4.71 18.08 -31.06
N THR A 3 5.35 16.96 -31.35
CA THR A 3 4.87 15.64 -30.94
C THR A 3 4.81 15.62 -29.42
N THR A 4 3.62 15.73 -28.84
CA THR A 4 3.40 15.50 -27.42
C THR A 4 3.70 14.01 -27.18
N SER A 5 4.85 13.71 -26.58
CA SER A 5 5.19 12.34 -26.24
C SER A 5 4.28 11.83 -25.11
N GLU A 6 3.60 10.75 -25.39
CA GLU A 6 2.89 9.98 -24.37
C GLU A 6 3.90 9.28 -23.48
N VAL A 7 3.67 9.32 -22.19
CA VAL A 7 4.45 8.55 -21.20
C VAL A 7 3.57 7.50 -20.57
N MET A 8 4.12 6.29 -20.38
CA MET A 8 3.38 5.15 -19.85
C MET A 8 4.10 4.55 -18.65
N PHE A 9 3.34 4.24 -17.62
CA PHE A 9 3.81 3.59 -16.40
C PHE A 9 2.88 2.44 -16.04
N LYS A 10 3.46 1.35 -15.51
CA LYS A 10 2.70 0.20 -15.03
C LYS A 10 3.04 -0.09 -13.57
N ALA A 11 2.05 -0.50 -12.82
CA ALA A 11 2.22 -1.04 -11.47
C ALA A 11 1.43 -2.35 -11.35
N PRO A 12 2.05 -3.44 -10.86
CA PRO A 12 1.38 -4.72 -10.72
C PRO A 12 0.40 -4.72 -9.54
N GLY A 13 -0.52 -5.68 -9.52
CA GLY A 13 -1.16 -6.12 -8.30
C GLY A 13 -0.21 -6.96 -7.43
N ARG A 14 -0.67 -7.35 -6.25
CA ARG A 14 0.10 -8.21 -5.35
C ARG A 14 -0.78 -9.22 -4.63
N ILE A 15 -0.14 -10.31 -4.19
CA ILE A 15 -0.69 -11.27 -3.22
C ILE A 15 0.24 -11.35 -2.02
N CYS A 16 -0.33 -11.67 -0.86
CA CYS A 16 0.45 -12.08 0.32
C CYS A 16 0.58 -13.60 0.31
N LEU A 17 1.81 -14.11 0.46
CA LEU A 17 2.08 -15.54 0.55
C LEU A 17 2.14 -15.98 2.02
N PHE A 18 2.83 -15.19 2.86
CA PHE A 18 2.98 -15.46 4.28
C PHE A 18 2.93 -14.15 5.07
N GLY A 19 2.33 -14.19 6.27
CA GLY A 19 2.27 -13.05 7.18
C GLY A 19 1.16 -12.06 6.86
N ASP A 20 0.05 -12.51 6.26
CA ASP A 20 -1.13 -11.63 6.05
C ASP A 20 -1.60 -11.06 7.40
N HIS A 21 -1.93 -9.77 7.43
CA HIS A 21 -2.25 -9.03 8.65
C HIS A 21 -1.11 -8.88 9.67
N GLN A 22 0.15 -9.05 9.24
CA GLN A 22 1.33 -8.88 10.11
C GLN A 22 2.04 -7.53 9.90
N ASP A 23 1.92 -6.97 8.71
CA ASP A 23 2.66 -5.77 8.30
C ASP A 23 2.31 -4.52 9.11
N TYR A 24 1.08 -4.36 9.56
CA TYR A 24 0.68 -3.27 10.44
C TYR A 24 1.05 -3.50 11.93
N LEU A 25 1.51 -4.71 12.26
CA LEU A 25 2.10 -5.06 13.57
C LEU A 25 3.63 -4.88 13.58
N GLY A 26 4.22 -4.46 12.46
CA GLY A 26 5.67 -4.35 12.32
C GLY A 26 6.39 -5.69 12.13
N LEU A 27 5.65 -6.76 11.81
CA LEU A 27 6.17 -8.10 11.62
C LEU A 27 6.49 -8.39 10.15
N PRO A 28 7.42 -9.30 9.85
CA PRO A 28 7.81 -9.59 8.49
C PRO A 28 6.72 -10.31 7.70
N ILE A 29 6.75 -10.12 6.38
CA ILE A 29 5.84 -10.79 5.43
C ILE A 29 6.61 -11.29 4.21
N ILE A 30 6.03 -12.25 3.50
CA ILE A 30 6.44 -12.61 2.14
C ILE A 30 5.26 -12.32 1.21
N ALA A 31 5.51 -11.46 0.23
CA ALA A 31 4.51 -11.09 -0.75
C ALA A 31 5.09 -11.12 -2.16
N CYS A 32 4.22 -11.27 -3.15
CA CYS A 32 4.60 -11.41 -4.55
C CYS A 32 3.76 -10.47 -5.42
N ALA A 33 4.42 -9.75 -6.32
CA ALA A 33 3.76 -9.05 -7.41
C ALA A 33 3.20 -10.06 -8.42
N ILE A 34 2.06 -9.77 -9.01
CA ILE A 34 1.39 -10.62 -9.99
C ILE A 34 1.37 -9.95 -11.37
N ASP A 35 1.02 -10.70 -12.40
CA ASP A 35 0.98 -10.25 -13.80
C ASP A 35 -0.34 -9.54 -14.20
N LEU A 36 -1.06 -9.00 -13.22
CA LEU A 36 -2.16 -8.08 -13.42
C LEU A 36 -1.70 -6.66 -13.06
N PHE A 37 -2.10 -5.65 -13.85
CA PHE A 37 -1.50 -4.32 -13.79
C PHE A 37 -2.54 -3.21 -13.78
N ILE A 38 -2.17 -2.08 -13.17
CA ILE A 38 -2.70 -0.75 -13.48
C ILE A 38 -1.69 -0.07 -14.39
N GLU A 39 -2.19 0.53 -15.46
CA GLU A 39 -1.45 1.32 -16.43
C GLU A 39 -1.86 2.79 -16.34
N VAL A 40 -0.89 3.66 -16.26
CA VAL A 40 -1.04 5.12 -16.37
C VAL A 40 -0.46 5.56 -17.69
N SER A 41 -1.30 6.12 -18.56
CA SER A 41 -0.91 6.79 -19.80
C SER A 41 -1.14 8.28 -19.61
N ALA A 42 -0.13 9.10 -19.90
CA ALA A 42 -0.19 10.53 -19.65
C ALA A 42 0.37 11.32 -20.83
N ILE A 43 -0.39 12.31 -21.30
CA ILE A 43 -0.03 13.24 -22.35
C ILE A 43 0.00 14.64 -21.76
N SER A 44 1.11 15.36 -21.92
CA SER A 44 1.21 16.75 -21.50
C SER A 44 0.15 17.59 -22.24
N ASN A 45 -0.59 18.38 -21.50
CA ASN A 45 -1.50 19.38 -22.04
C ASN A 45 -0.93 20.79 -21.82
N GLU A 46 -1.48 21.77 -22.49
CA GLU A 46 -1.04 23.17 -22.38
C GLU A 46 -1.70 23.91 -21.19
N SER A 47 -2.47 23.20 -20.36
CA SER A 47 -3.13 23.75 -19.19
C SER A 47 -2.30 23.51 -17.93
N GLU A 48 -2.65 24.20 -16.86
CA GLU A 48 -2.10 23.94 -15.51
C GLU A 48 -2.99 22.98 -14.71
N MET A 49 -3.63 22.05 -15.41
CA MET A 49 -4.60 21.11 -14.85
C MET A 49 -4.18 19.65 -15.09
N PHE A 50 -4.35 18.82 -14.10
CA PHE A 50 -4.46 17.38 -14.30
C PHE A 50 -5.89 17.02 -14.63
N HIS A 51 -6.08 16.29 -15.74
CA HIS A 51 -7.34 15.67 -16.13
C HIS A 51 -7.20 14.16 -16.07
N LEU A 52 -7.73 13.54 -15.02
CA LEU A 52 -7.66 12.10 -14.78
C LEU A 52 -8.93 11.44 -15.30
N VAL A 53 -8.78 10.38 -16.09
CA VAL A 53 -9.89 9.55 -16.56
C VAL A 53 -9.62 8.10 -16.15
N MET A 54 -10.57 7.48 -15.50
CA MET A 54 -10.54 6.08 -15.05
C MET A 54 -11.72 5.33 -15.69
N PRO A 55 -11.57 4.85 -16.93
CA PRO A 55 -12.67 4.26 -17.70
C PRO A 55 -13.28 3.04 -17.03
N ASP A 56 -12.44 2.21 -16.37
CA ASP A 56 -12.87 0.99 -15.71
C ASP A 56 -13.77 1.26 -14.50
N LEU A 57 -13.59 2.42 -13.86
CA LEU A 57 -14.42 2.92 -12.75
C LEU A 57 -15.54 3.85 -13.24
N LYS A 58 -15.59 4.18 -14.56
CA LYS A 58 -16.51 5.16 -15.15
C LYS A 58 -16.49 6.51 -14.44
N THR A 59 -15.30 6.97 -14.02
CA THR A 59 -15.13 8.21 -13.27
C THR A 59 -14.00 9.04 -13.86
N SER A 60 -14.05 10.34 -13.58
CA SER A 60 -13.01 11.30 -13.95
C SER A 60 -12.84 12.34 -12.86
N ARG A 61 -11.67 12.95 -12.85
CA ARG A 61 -11.32 14.01 -11.90
C ARG A 61 -10.41 15.03 -12.55
N SER A 62 -10.56 16.29 -12.17
CA SER A 62 -9.65 17.37 -12.59
C SER A 62 -9.28 18.23 -11.39
N PHE A 63 -8.04 18.67 -11.35
CA PHE A 63 -7.55 19.59 -10.32
C PHE A 63 -6.33 20.37 -10.84
N SER A 64 -6.10 21.55 -10.26
CA SER A 64 -4.98 22.41 -10.63
C SER A 64 -3.66 21.89 -10.04
N ILE A 65 -2.54 22.05 -10.77
CA ILE A 65 -1.19 21.82 -10.25
C ILE A 65 -0.86 22.73 -9.06
N HIS A 66 -1.53 23.88 -8.93
CA HIS A 66 -1.35 24.86 -7.87
C HIS A 66 -2.21 24.59 -6.63
N GLU A 67 -3.07 23.59 -6.69
CA GLU A 67 -3.95 23.26 -5.56
C GLU A 67 -3.14 22.85 -4.33
N SER A 68 -3.49 23.42 -3.19
CA SER A 68 -2.72 23.22 -1.94
C SER A 68 -3.06 21.90 -1.24
N PHE A 69 -4.27 21.38 -1.44
CA PHE A 69 -4.80 20.19 -0.76
C PHE A 69 -4.68 20.27 0.77
N ASN A 70 -4.97 21.43 1.36
CA ASN A 70 -4.91 21.63 2.81
C ASN A 70 -5.87 20.70 3.57
N SER A 71 -7.03 20.42 3.00
CA SER A 71 -7.96 19.39 3.44
C SER A 71 -8.03 18.26 2.41
N LEU A 72 -8.05 17.02 2.88
CA LEU A 72 -8.19 15.85 2.04
C LEU A 72 -9.54 15.20 2.28
N GLU A 73 -10.24 14.87 1.22
CA GLU A 73 -11.36 13.95 1.29
C GLU A 73 -10.85 12.54 1.57
N LYS A 74 -11.60 11.75 2.34
CA LYS A 74 -11.21 10.39 2.67
C LYS A 74 -11.11 9.54 1.40
N GLY A 75 -9.95 8.92 1.18
CA GLY A 75 -9.68 8.10 0.01
C GLY A 75 -9.26 8.88 -1.24
N ASP A 76 -9.05 10.19 -1.13
CA ASP A 76 -8.50 10.99 -2.22
C ASP A 76 -6.97 10.80 -2.32
N HIS A 77 -6.59 9.66 -2.88
CA HIS A 77 -5.19 9.29 -3.00
C HIS A 77 -4.42 10.13 -4.04
N PHE A 78 -5.10 10.73 -5.01
CA PHE A 78 -4.43 11.61 -5.98
C PHE A 78 -3.97 12.92 -5.32
N ALA A 79 -4.83 13.54 -4.53
CA ALA A 79 -4.52 14.75 -3.78
C ALA A 79 -3.49 14.51 -2.68
N SER A 80 -3.66 13.45 -1.89
CA SER A 80 -2.71 13.08 -0.83
C SER A 80 -1.32 12.82 -1.40
N THR A 81 -1.21 12.17 -2.55
CA THR A 81 0.08 11.94 -3.22
C THR A 81 0.77 13.25 -3.59
N ILE A 82 0.06 14.22 -4.17
CA ILE A 82 0.68 15.53 -4.48
C ILE A 82 1.13 16.24 -3.22
N ARG A 83 0.32 16.21 -2.17
CA ARG A 83 0.68 16.79 -0.87
C ARG A 83 1.94 16.16 -0.29
N VAL A 84 2.06 14.84 -0.33
CA VAL A 84 3.25 14.12 0.13
C VAL A 84 4.46 14.46 -0.73
N LEU A 85 4.32 14.43 -2.04
CA LEU A 85 5.42 14.68 -2.98
C LEU A 85 6.05 16.07 -2.83
N LYS A 86 5.27 17.10 -2.45
CA LYS A 86 5.81 18.44 -2.14
C LYS A 86 6.86 18.39 -1.02
N ARG A 87 6.73 17.48 -0.04
CA ARG A 87 7.73 17.29 1.04
C ARG A 87 9.05 16.69 0.52
N TYR A 88 9.00 16.05 -0.63
CA TYR A 88 10.15 15.45 -1.31
C TYR A 88 10.72 16.35 -2.42
N GLY A 89 10.22 17.59 -2.55
CA GLY A 89 10.68 18.53 -3.56
C GLY A 89 10.18 18.24 -4.97
N CYS A 90 9.12 17.44 -5.12
CA CYS A 90 8.47 17.18 -6.40
C CYS A 90 7.32 18.17 -6.58
N PHE A 91 7.46 19.08 -7.54
CA PHE A 91 6.50 20.13 -7.84
C PHE A 91 6.06 20.05 -9.29
N PRO A 92 4.82 19.64 -9.59
CA PRO A 92 4.27 19.71 -10.93
C PRO A 92 4.33 21.15 -11.47
N ASN A 93 4.84 21.32 -12.68
CA ASN A 93 4.99 22.61 -13.35
C ASN A 93 4.23 22.74 -14.66
N LYS A 94 3.47 21.71 -15.04
CA LYS A 94 2.57 21.66 -16.19
C LYS A 94 1.50 20.59 -15.98
N GLY A 95 0.39 20.73 -16.66
CA GLY A 95 -0.72 19.80 -16.61
C GLY A 95 -0.58 18.61 -17.55
N TYR A 96 -1.35 17.58 -17.27
CA TYR A 96 -1.42 16.35 -18.04
C TYR A 96 -2.85 15.83 -18.16
N SER A 97 -3.18 15.31 -19.33
CA SER A 97 -4.33 14.42 -19.51
C SER A 97 -3.86 13.00 -19.24
N VAL A 98 -4.43 12.39 -18.22
CA VAL A 98 -3.98 11.09 -17.68
C VAL A 98 -5.11 10.08 -17.76
N THR A 99 -4.85 8.94 -18.35
CA THR A 99 -5.76 7.80 -18.37
C THR A 99 -5.20 6.69 -17.49
N LEU A 100 -6.02 6.20 -16.55
CA LEU A 100 -5.70 5.06 -15.72
C LEU A 100 -6.60 3.89 -16.11
N ARG A 101 -6.00 2.77 -16.48
CA ARG A 101 -6.70 1.51 -16.82
C ARG A 101 -6.01 0.33 -16.16
N GLY A 102 -6.72 -0.76 -15.97
CA GLY A 102 -6.13 -1.98 -15.45
C GLY A 102 -6.98 -3.21 -15.60
N ASN A 103 -6.35 -4.35 -15.34
CA ASN A 103 -7.00 -5.65 -15.32
C ASN A 103 -6.98 -6.30 -13.92
N ILE A 104 -6.58 -5.55 -12.89
CA ILE A 104 -6.65 -6.02 -11.51
C ILE A 104 -8.12 -5.95 -11.05
N PRO A 105 -8.75 -7.06 -10.66
CA PRO A 105 -10.12 -7.05 -10.17
C PRO A 105 -10.31 -6.10 -8.98
N ILE A 106 -11.37 -5.29 -9.07
CA ILE A 106 -11.67 -4.27 -8.05
C ILE A 106 -12.23 -4.97 -6.80
N ASN A 107 -11.76 -4.58 -5.61
CA ASN A 107 -12.17 -5.15 -4.31
C ASN A 107 -11.92 -6.66 -4.15
N ALA A 108 -11.07 -7.26 -4.96
CA ALA A 108 -10.71 -8.68 -4.91
C ALA A 108 -9.53 -8.99 -3.96
N GLY A 109 -9.02 -8.02 -3.22
CA GLY A 109 -7.89 -8.21 -2.31
C GLY A 109 -6.50 -8.21 -2.97
N LEU A 110 -6.42 -7.84 -4.26
CA LEU A 110 -5.18 -7.81 -5.06
C LEU A 110 -4.52 -6.43 -5.11
N SER A 111 -4.94 -5.50 -4.24
CA SER A 111 -4.38 -4.14 -4.07
C SER A 111 -4.45 -3.25 -5.31
N SER A 112 -5.60 -3.24 -6.00
CA SER A 112 -5.81 -2.34 -7.14
C SER A 112 -5.66 -0.86 -6.76
N SER A 113 -6.11 -0.42 -5.58
CA SER A 113 -5.92 0.96 -5.09
C SER A 113 -4.45 1.32 -4.91
N SER A 114 -3.69 0.46 -4.25
CA SER A 114 -2.26 0.69 -4.04
C SER A 114 -1.48 0.67 -5.35
N ALA A 115 -1.89 -0.16 -6.33
CA ALA A 115 -1.30 -0.16 -7.66
C ALA A 115 -1.55 1.19 -8.39
N ILE A 116 -2.76 1.77 -8.26
CA ILE A 116 -3.05 3.12 -8.75
C ILE A 116 -2.13 4.15 -8.11
N VAL A 117 -2.00 4.11 -6.78
CA VAL A 117 -1.15 5.07 -6.03
C VAL A 117 0.32 4.93 -6.43
N VAL A 118 0.86 3.72 -6.49
CA VAL A 118 2.26 3.48 -6.90
C VAL A 118 2.52 3.95 -8.33
N ALA A 119 1.61 3.65 -9.27
CA ALA A 119 1.75 4.11 -10.65
C ALA A 119 1.69 5.64 -10.75
N TRP A 120 0.80 6.28 -9.98
CA TRP A 120 0.67 7.73 -9.91
C TRP A 120 1.89 8.41 -9.30
N VAL A 121 2.42 7.90 -8.19
CA VAL A 121 3.68 8.35 -7.57
C VAL A 121 4.83 8.25 -8.57
N ARG A 122 4.95 7.09 -9.23
CA ARG A 122 6.01 6.85 -10.23
C ARG A 122 5.94 7.81 -11.40
N PHE A 123 4.74 8.03 -11.94
CA PHE A 123 4.51 9.01 -13.00
C PHE A 123 4.97 10.40 -12.57
N LEU A 124 4.54 10.89 -11.41
CA LEU A 124 4.88 12.23 -10.94
C LEU A 124 6.38 12.39 -10.67
N LEU A 125 7.00 11.44 -9.99
CA LEU A 125 8.44 11.49 -9.69
C LEU A 125 9.29 11.47 -10.96
N ILE A 126 9.01 10.59 -11.91
CA ILE A 126 9.79 10.49 -13.16
C ILE A 126 9.56 11.71 -14.05
N THR A 127 8.35 12.28 -14.03
CA THR A 127 8.01 13.43 -14.90
C THR A 127 8.54 14.74 -14.36
N PHE A 128 8.49 14.96 -13.05
CA PHE A 128 8.82 16.25 -12.43
C PHE A 128 10.09 16.23 -11.57
N GLY A 129 10.62 15.05 -11.31
CA GLY A 129 11.80 14.89 -10.43
C GLY A 129 11.47 15.11 -8.96
N CYS A 130 12.47 14.94 -8.11
CA CYS A 130 12.42 15.27 -6.69
C CYS A 130 13.83 15.55 -6.15
N SER A 131 13.93 15.91 -4.87
CA SER A 131 15.21 16.24 -4.21
C SER A 131 16.06 15.01 -3.84
N LYS A 132 15.53 13.79 -4.04
CA LYS A 132 16.19 12.52 -3.70
C LYS A 132 16.38 11.67 -4.95
N GLU A 133 17.26 10.68 -4.87
CA GLU A 133 17.34 9.63 -5.87
C GLU A 133 16.03 8.84 -5.93
N ILE A 134 15.50 8.63 -7.13
CA ILE A 134 14.24 7.93 -7.34
C ILE A 134 14.51 6.43 -7.37
N THR A 135 14.37 5.79 -6.22
CA THR A 135 14.49 4.34 -6.06
C THR A 135 13.11 3.70 -5.90
N HIS A 136 13.03 2.38 -6.03
CA HIS A 136 11.80 1.63 -5.78
C HIS A 136 11.31 1.80 -4.34
N GLU A 137 12.24 1.86 -3.38
CA GLU A 137 11.96 2.08 -1.97
C GLU A 137 11.38 3.47 -1.72
N LEU A 138 11.91 4.50 -2.39
CA LEU A 138 11.38 5.85 -2.28
C LEU A 138 9.94 5.90 -2.82
N ILE A 139 9.68 5.28 -3.96
CA ILE A 139 8.34 5.17 -4.54
C ILE A 139 7.39 4.46 -3.57
N ALA A 140 7.81 3.31 -3.00
CA ALA A 140 7.04 2.55 -2.03
C ALA A 140 6.70 3.38 -0.79
N LYS A 141 7.71 4.07 -0.24
CA LYS A 141 7.57 4.93 0.93
C LYS A 141 6.56 6.06 0.69
N ILE A 142 6.71 6.78 -0.41
CA ILE A 142 5.80 7.88 -0.76
C ILE A 142 4.38 7.35 -1.00
N ALA A 143 4.22 6.21 -1.66
CA ALA A 143 2.92 5.59 -1.86
C ALA A 143 2.26 5.19 -0.53
N HIS A 144 3.01 4.60 0.40
CA HIS A 144 2.52 4.27 1.74
C HIS A 144 2.14 5.54 2.53
N GLU A 145 2.97 6.57 2.51
CA GLU A 145 2.64 7.85 3.14
C GLU A 145 1.33 8.43 2.57
N SER A 146 1.16 8.40 1.25
CA SER A 146 0.01 8.96 0.55
C SER A 146 -1.29 8.18 0.79
N GLU A 147 -1.24 6.84 0.77
CA GLU A 147 -2.43 6.00 0.86
C GLU A 147 -2.81 5.69 2.31
N VAL A 148 -1.82 5.53 3.19
CA VAL A 148 -2.04 5.05 4.55
C VAL A 148 -1.94 6.20 5.56
N LEU A 149 -0.79 6.89 5.62
CA LEU A 149 -0.55 7.86 6.70
C LEU A 149 -1.39 9.12 6.55
N GLU A 150 -1.51 9.69 5.34
CA GLU A 150 -2.30 10.90 5.08
C GLU A 150 -3.79 10.73 5.37
N HIS A 151 -4.29 9.51 5.28
CA HIS A 151 -5.70 9.17 5.53
C HIS A 151 -5.95 8.50 6.87
N ASN A 152 -4.90 8.32 7.68
CA ASN A 152 -4.95 7.55 8.93
C ASN A 152 -5.65 6.18 8.71
N SER A 153 -5.28 5.51 7.61
CA SER A 153 -5.86 4.24 7.21
C SER A 153 -5.23 3.07 8.00
N PRO A 154 -5.94 1.96 8.20
CA PRO A 154 -5.44 0.85 9.01
C PRO A 154 -4.39 -0.02 8.30
N GLY A 155 -4.06 0.23 7.03
CA GLY A 155 -3.09 -0.56 6.26
C GLY A 155 -1.67 -0.54 6.85
N GLY A 156 -0.88 -1.54 6.46
CA GLY A 156 0.57 -1.58 6.69
C GLY A 156 1.36 -1.17 5.45
N LYS A 157 2.56 -1.72 5.31
CA LYS A 157 3.51 -1.37 4.23
C LYS A 157 3.54 -2.37 3.07
N MET A 158 2.93 -3.54 3.24
CA MET A 158 3.05 -4.67 2.31
C MET A 158 2.71 -4.30 0.87
N ASP A 159 1.56 -3.66 0.67
CA ASP A 159 1.01 -3.39 -0.65
C ASP A 159 1.94 -2.52 -1.48
N GLN A 160 2.25 -1.34 -0.97
CA GLN A 160 3.02 -0.33 -1.70
C GLN A 160 4.46 -0.80 -1.96
N TYR A 161 5.08 -1.49 -0.99
CA TYR A 161 6.44 -2.01 -1.14
C TYR A 161 6.47 -3.15 -2.15
N THR A 162 5.59 -4.14 -2.06
CA THR A 162 5.56 -5.26 -3.02
C THR A 162 5.31 -4.78 -4.44
N ILE A 163 4.37 -3.86 -4.62
CA ILE A 163 4.01 -3.31 -5.93
C ILE A 163 5.16 -2.48 -6.52
N ALA A 164 5.79 -1.62 -5.73
CA ALA A 164 6.86 -0.76 -6.22
C ALA A 164 8.16 -1.51 -6.55
N ILE A 165 8.50 -2.52 -5.74
CA ILE A 165 9.72 -3.31 -5.90
C ILE A 165 9.57 -4.38 -6.98
N GLY A 166 8.38 -5.01 -7.04
CA GLY A 166 8.07 -6.10 -7.96
C GLY A 166 8.73 -7.42 -7.58
N GLY A 167 8.28 -8.52 -8.22
CA GLY A 167 8.72 -9.87 -7.93
C GLY A 167 8.26 -10.37 -6.56
N MET A 168 8.94 -11.35 -6.02
CA MET A 168 8.69 -11.87 -4.68
C MET A 168 9.68 -11.25 -3.69
N ILE A 169 9.18 -10.76 -2.56
CA ILE A 169 9.99 -10.11 -1.54
C ILE A 169 9.70 -10.67 -0.15
N PHE A 170 10.76 -10.80 0.65
CA PHE A 170 10.67 -10.83 2.10
C PHE A 170 10.79 -9.39 2.59
N LEU A 171 9.76 -8.88 3.26
CA LEU A 171 9.68 -7.50 3.72
C LEU A 171 9.61 -7.47 5.24
N GLN A 172 10.55 -6.79 5.86
CA GLN A 172 10.48 -6.39 7.25
C GLN A 172 9.73 -5.05 7.34
N THR A 173 8.64 -5.03 8.10
CA THR A 173 7.71 -3.90 8.11
C THR A 173 7.83 -3.00 9.34
N ASN A 174 8.87 -3.18 10.15
CA ASN A 174 9.20 -2.32 11.28
C ASN A 174 9.32 -0.83 10.87
N GLU A 175 9.75 0.06 11.77
CA GLU A 175 9.84 1.49 11.51
C GLU A 175 10.61 1.80 10.22
N THR A 176 11.79 1.21 10.07
CA THR A 176 12.61 1.33 8.85
C THR A 176 12.39 0.08 8.00
N ALA A 177 11.40 0.15 7.09
CA ALA A 177 11.14 -0.97 6.20
C ALA A 177 12.38 -1.36 5.41
N SER A 178 12.68 -2.67 5.36
CA SER A 178 13.74 -3.24 4.54
C SER A 178 13.24 -4.51 3.85
N PHE A 179 13.79 -4.81 2.68
CA PHE A 179 13.37 -5.98 1.93
C PHE A 179 14.54 -6.77 1.37
N THR A 180 14.29 -8.04 1.13
CA THR A 180 15.16 -8.92 0.35
C THR A 180 14.35 -9.53 -0.79
N LYS A 181 14.85 -9.45 -2.02
CA LYS A 181 14.22 -10.15 -3.15
C LYS A 181 14.46 -11.65 -3.01
N ILE A 182 13.43 -12.42 -3.30
CA ILE A 182 13.50 -13.87 -3.33
C ILE A 182 13.53 -14.28 -4.80
N ASP A 183 14.69 -14.76 -5.25
CA ASP A 183 14.90 -15.24 -6.62
C ASP A 183 14.36 -16.67 -6.75
N SER A 184 13.05 -16.78 -6.77
CA SER A 184 12.35 -18.05 -7.02
C SER A 184 11.18 -17.80 -7.96
N LEU A 185 11.01 -18.66 -8.92
CA LEU A 185 9.82 -18.67 -9.77
C LEU A 185 8.71 -19.42 -9.04
N LEU A 186 7.60 -18.73 -8.80
CA LEU A 186 6.35 -19.38 -8.38
C LEU A 186 5.60 -19.82 -9.64
N GLU A 187 5.77 -21.08 -10.01
CA GLU A 187 5.00 -21.68 -11.08
C GLU A 187 3.69 -22.25 -10.53
N GLY A 188 2.64 -22.21 -11.35
CA GLY A 188 1.35 -22.82 -11.03
C GLY A 188 0.52 -22.10 -9.96
N LEU A 189 0.80 -20.80 -9.70
CA LEU A 189 -0.03 -19.99 -8.82
C LEU A 189 -1.39 -19.72 -9.48
N VAL A 190 -2.46 -20.08 -8.80
CA VAL A 190 -3.83 -19.82 -9.24
C VAL A 190 -4.52 -18.91 -8.23
N VAL A 191 -5.01 -17.77 -8.71
CA VAL A 191 -5.81 -16.84 -7.91
C VAL A 191 -7.28 -17.02 -8.27
N GLY A 192 -8.09 -17.43 -7.29
CA GLY A 192 -9.53 -17.58 -7.43
C GLY A 192 -10.28 -16.38 -6.86
N GLU A 193 -11.34 -15.95 -7.55
CA GLU A 193 -12.25 -14.90 -7.05
C GLU A 193 -13.41 -15.55 -6.29
N SER A 194 -13.64 -15.11 -5.04
CA SER A 194 -14.72 -15.64 -4.20
C SER A 194 -16.11 -15.11 -4.57
N GLY A 195 -16.18 -14.04 -5.36
CA GLY A 195 -17.42 -13.31 -5.63
C GLY A 195 -17.95 -12.48 -4.45
N ILE A 196 -17.23 -12.43 -3.33
CA ILE A 196 -17.62 -11.67 -2.14
C ILE A 196 -16.74 -10.41 -2.08
N PRO A 197 -17.33 -9.20 -2.21
CA PRO A 197 -16.57 -7.96 -2.11
C PRO A 197 -15.89 -7.80 -0.75
N LYS A 198 -14.61 -7.41 -0.74
CA LYS A 198 -13.88 -7.14 0.49
C LYS A 198 -14.32 -5.79 1.09
N ASN A 199 -14.87 -5.81 2.31
CA ASN A 199 -15.07 -4.59 3.10
C ASN A 199 -13.77 -4.21 3.83
N THR A 200 -12.85 -3.58 3.10
CA THR A 200 -11.47 -3.39 3.57
C THR A 200 -11.38 -2.43 4.76
N LEU A 201 -12.08 -1.29 4.72
CA LEU A 201 -11.87 -0.23 5.71
C LEU A 201 -12.44 -0.58 7.11
N GLY A 202 -13.63 -1.15 7.17
CA GLY A 202 -14.25 -1.50 8.46
C GLY A 202 -13.58 -2.73 9.08
N LEU A 203 -13.52 -3.82 8.34
CA LEU A 203 -12.99 -5.09 8.84
C LEU A 203 -11.49 -5.01 9.18
N LEU A 204 -10.67 -4.41 8.31
CA LEU A 204 -9.25 -4.30 8.55
C LEU A 204 -8.93 -3.42 9.76
N GLY A 205 -9.69 -2.34 9.96
CA GLY A 205 -9.55 -1.48 11.13
C GLY A 205 -9.82 -2.23 12.43
N ASP A 206 -10.93 -2.97 12.49
CA ASP A 206 -11.31 -3.78 13.64
C ASP A 206 -10.30 -4.89 13.95
N LEU A 207 -9.80 -5.59 12.93
CA LEU A 207 -8.77 -6.63 13.08
C LEU A 207 -7.47 -6.06 13.63
N LYS A 208 -7.00 -4.94 13.08
CA LYS A 208 -5.79 -4.24 13.55
C LYS A 208 -5.93 -3.78 14.99
N GLU A 209 -7.03 -3.11 15.32
CA GLU A 209 -7.29 -2.60 16.67
C GLU A 209 -7.30 -3.73 17.70
N LYS A 210 -8.01 -4.83 17.42
CA LYS A 210 -8.05 -5.98 18.34
C LYS A 210 -6.72 -6.68 18.49
N ALA A 211 -5.95 -6.82 17.41
CA ALA A 211 -4.60 -7.40 17.48
C ALA A 211 -3.67 -6.52 18.32
N LEU A 212 -3.62 -5.21 18.08
CA LEU A 212 -2.83 -4.27 18.86
C LEU A 212 -3.26 -4.23 20.32
N CYS A 213 -4.56 -4.14 20.60
CA CYS A 213 -5.09 -4.15 21.95
C CYS A 213 -4.72 -5.45 22.72
N SER A 214 -4.70 -6.59 22.04
CA SER A 214 -4.26 -7.84 22.64
C SER A 214 -2.79 -7.83 23.05
N ILE A 215 -1.93 -7.30 22.17
CA ILE A 215 -0.48 -7.15 22.42
C ILE A 215 -0.24 -6.16 23.58
N GLU A 216 -0.87 -4.99 23.52
CA GLU A 216 -0.77 -3.96 24.58
C GLU A 216 -1.24 -4.47 25.94
N THR A 217 -2.28 -5.29 25.97
CA THR A 217 -2.79 -5.90 27.21
C THR A 217 -1.74 -6.81 27.85
N VAL A 218 -1.03 -7.60 27.03
CA VAL A 218 0.09 -8.43 27.54
C VAL A 218 1.25 -7.54 28.00
N GLN A 219 1.61 -6.52 27.24
CA GLN A 219 2.70 -5.60 27.59
C GLN A 219 2.46 -4.81 28.88
N LYS A 220 1.21 -4.55 29.26
CA LYS A 220 0.86 -3.96 30.57
C LYS A 220 1.20 -4.89 31.74
N HIS A 221 1.24 -6.20 31.53
CA HIS A 221 1.60 -7.21 32.54
C HIS A 221 3.07 -7.61 32.47
N ASP A 222 3.64 -7.63 31.28
CA ASP A 222 5.04 -7.92 31.05
C ASP A 222 5.61 -6.96 29.99
N ALA A 223 6.24 -5.88 30.46
CA ALA A 223 6.80 -4.84 29.59
C ALA A 223 7.94 -5.35 28.68
N THR A 224 8.45 -6.56 28.94
CA THR A 224 9.50 -7.19 28.11
C THR A 224 8.91 -8.00 26.95
N PHE A 225 7.60 -8.20 26.91
CA PHE A 225 6.96 -8.95 25.84
C PHE A 225 7.15 -8.26 24.49
N ASN A 226 7.71 -9.02 23.55
CA ASN A 226 7.93 -8.58 22.18
C ASN A 226 7.27 -9.56 21.22
N ILE A 227 6.25 -9.09 20.49
CA ILE A 227 5.51 -9.91 19.52
C ILE A 227 6.43 -10.51 18.45
N ALA A 228 7.48 -9.78 18.01
CA ALA A 228 8.40 -10.26 16.98
C ALA A 228 9.30 -11.44 17.43
N ALA A 229 9.40 -11.67 18.74
CA ALA A 229 10.13 -12.79 19.31
C ALA A 229 9.21 -13.82 19.99
N ALA A 230 7.88 -13.62 19.88
CA ALA A 230 6.91 -14.46 20.56
C ALA A 230 6.86 -15.88 19.98
N THR A 231 6.60 -16.84 20.83
CA THR A 231 6.53 -18.27 20.52
C THR A 231 5.17 -18.86 20.93
N LEU A 232 4.93 -20.14 20.64
CA LEU A 232 3.73 -20.83 21.11
C LEU A 232 3.64 -20.86 22.64
N LEU A 233 4.76 -20.90 23.35
CA LEU A 233 4.80 -20.87 24.81
C LEU A 233 4.27 -19.55 25.38
N ASP A 234 4.47 -18.46 24.66
CA ASP A 234 3.95 -17.16 25.05
C ASP A 234 2.42 -17.10 24.95
N ILE A 235 1.83 -17.85 24.02
CA ILE A 235 0.37 -17.98 23.96
C ILE A 235 -0.13 -18.62 25.27
N GLU A 236 0.43 -19.75 25.67
CA GLU A 236 0.05 -20.46 26.91
C GLU A 236 0.25 -19.57 28.14
N LYS A 237 1.39 -18.84 28.18
CA LYS A 237 1.77 -17.97 29.28
C LYS A 237 0.82 -16.79 29.45
N TYR A 238 0.34 -16.17 28.38
CA TYR A 238 -0.36 -14.88 28.45
C TYR A 238 -1.85 -14.92 28.09
N ILE A 239 -2.35 -15.97 27.42
CA ILE A 239 -3.73 -16.00 26.91
C ILE A 239 -4.80 -15.86 27.99
N HIS A 240 -4.48 -16.26 29.23
CA HIS A 240 -5.39 -16.16 30.36
C HIS A 240 -5.58 -14.72 30.87
N LEU A 241 -4.64 -13.80 30.55
CA LEU A 241 -4.72 -12.37 30.88
C LEU A 241 -5.67 -11.60 29.95
N LEU A 242 -6.03 -12.19 28.81
CA LEU A 242 -6.79 -11.52 27.78
C LEU A 242 -8.30 -11.72 27.94
N PRO A 243 -9.11 -10.67 27.71
CA PRO A 243 -10.56 -10.80 27.48
C PRO A 243 -10.86 -11.83 26.38
N LYS A 244 -12.01 -12.48 26.47
CA LYS A 244 -12.41 -13.56 25.54
C LYS A 244 -12.33 -13.14 24.07
N GLU A 245 -12.76 -11.92 23.78
CA GLU A 245 -12.80 -11.33 22.45
C GLU A 245 -11.42 -11.06 21.85
N LEU A 246 -10.36 -10.92 22.66
CA LEU A 246 -9.00 -10.65 22.19
C LEU A 246 -8.14 -11.92 22.06
N LYS A 247 -8.53 -13.04 22.68
CA LYS A 247 -7.72 -14.28 22.69
C LYS A 247 -7.40 -14.80 21.29
N LEU A 248 -8.40 -14.78 20.39
CA LEU A 248 -8.20 -15.25 19.03
C LEU A 248 -7.23 -14.37 18.25
N PHE A 249 -7.27 -13.05 18.45
CA PHE A 249 -6.38 -12.10 17.76
C PHE A 249 -4.93 -12.23 18.23
N PHE A 250 -4.71 -12.41 19.52
CA PHE A 250 -3.40 -12.67 20.08
C PHE A 250 -2.83 -14.01 19.57
N TYR A 251 -3.64 -15.07 19.61
CA TYR A 251 -3.27 -16.36 19.05
C TYR A 251 -2.88 -16.26 17.57
N ALA A 252 -3.71 -15.59 16.76
CA ALA A 252 -3.45 -15.43 15.34
C ALA A 252 -2.22 -14.58 15.07
N ALA A 253 -2.00 -13.49 15.81
CA ALA A 253 -0.81 -12.65 15.68
C ALA A 253 0.50 -13.44 15.89
N ILE A 254 0.55 -14.34 16.87
CA ILE A 254 1.72 -15.17 17.11
C ILE A 254 1.79 -16.32 16.09
N LYS A 255 0.68 -17.01 15.82
CA LYS A 255 0.64 -18.18 14.94
C LYS A 255 1.02 -17.86 13.49
N ASN A 256 0.61 -16.70 12.99
CA ASN A 256 0.95 -16.29 11.63
C ASN A 256 2.40 -15.84 11.47
N HIS A 257 3.08 -15.56 12.59
CA HIS A 257 4.47 -15.12 12.61
C HIS A 257 5.45 -16.30 12.65
N LEU A 258 5.04 -17.44 13.20
CA LEU A 258 5.84 -18.66 13.33
C LEU A 258 5.77 -19.55 12.07
#